data_60eba846d33d7cde96be96703e141a70
#
_entry.id   60eba846d33d7cde96be96703e141a70
#
_cell.length_a   1.000
_cell.length_b   1.000
_cell.length_c   1.000
_cell.angle_alpha   90.00
_cell.angle_beta   90.00
_cell.angle_gamma   90.00
#
_symmetry.space_group_name_H-M   'P 1'
#
loop_
_entity.id
_entity.type
_entity.pdbx_description
1 polymer ?
#
loop_
_entity_poly.entity_id
_entity_poly.type
_entity_poly.pdbx_seq_one_letter_code
_entity_poly.pdbx_strand_id
1 'polypeptide(L)' 'MEYSNQRELYLKLIPVFDVKKRLLSITKYSNITNENIWQYLSTSKWRYSINLTIADIVNDIINVDADDINNFLGDR' A
#
# COMPACT_ATOMS: atom_id res chain seq x y z
N MET A 1 -13.07 1.44 -4.18
CA MET A 1 -12.15 1.25 -5.30
C MET A 1 -12.91 0.58 -6.45
N GLU A 2 -12.84 1.13 -7.63
CA GLU A 2 -13.71 0.76 -8.73
C GLU A 2 -13.16 -0.30 -9.68
N TYR A 3 -12.15 -1.02 -9.28
CA TYR A 3 -11.59 -2.08 -10.12
C TYR A 3 -12.36 -3.36 -9.89
N SER A 4 -12.83 -3.97 -10.96
CA SER A 4 -13.59 -5.21 -10.89
C SER A 4 -12.75 -6.39 -10.46
N ASN A 5 -11.42 -6.29 -10.59
CA ASN A 5 -10.49 -7.34 -10.22
C ASN A 5 -9.32 -6.76 -9.43
N GLN A 6 -9.46 -6.79 -8.11
CA GLN A 6 -8.44 -6.24 -7.22
C GLN A 6 -7.13 -7.03 -7.28
N ARG A 7 -7.21 -8.33 -7.51
CA ARG A 7 -6.01 -9.15 -7.63
C ARG A 7 -5.18 -8.73 -8.84
N GLU A 8 -5.83 -8.51 -9.96
CA GLU A 8 -5.14 -8.07 -11.17
C GLU A 8 -4.47 -6.71 -10.96
N LEU A 9 -5.18 -5.80 -10.30
CA LEU A 9 -4.63 -4.50 -9.95
C LEU A 9 -3.42 -4.65 -9.04
N TYR A 10 -3.52 -5.47 -8.02
CA TYR A 10 -2.42 -5.73 -7.10
C TYR A 10 -1.18 -6.22 -7.84
N LEU A 11 -1.36 -7.18 -8.77
CA LEU A 11 -0.26 -7.73 -9.54
C LEU A 11 0.42 -6.66 -10.41
N LYS A 12 -0.35 -5.75 -10.97
CA LYS A 12 0.20 -4.66 -11.76
C LYS A 12 1.00 -3.67 -10.93
N LEU A 13 0.73 -3.63 -9.63
CA LEU A 13 1.40 -2.69 -8.72
C LEU A 13 2.64 -3.28 -8.05
N ILE A 14 2.95 -4.56 -8.28
CA ILE A 14 4.11 -5.18 -7.65
C ILE A 14 5.41 -4.38 -7.87
N PRO A 15 5.71 -3.87 -9.07
CA PRO A 15 6.91 -3.05 -9.22
C PRO A 15 6.94 -1.82 -8.32
N VAL A 16 5.77 -1.23 -8.05
CA VAL A 16 5.65 -0.08 -7.16
C VAL A 16 5.92 -0.49 -5.72
N PHE A 17 5.36 -1.62 -5.30
CA PHE A 17 5.63 -2.18 -3.97
C PHE A 17 7.11 -2.49 -3.78
N ASP A 18 7.76 -3.00 -4.82
CA ASP A 18 9.20 -3.30 -4.75
C ASP A 18 10.01 -2.05 -4.49
N VAL A 19 9.67 -0.94 -5.14
CA VAL A 19 10.33 0.35 -4.90
C VAL A 19 10.12 0.78 -3.45
N LYS A 20 8.88 0.69 -2.96
CA LYS A 20 8.56 1.08 -1.58
C LYS A 20 9.32 0.21 -0.58
N LYS A 21 9.39 -1.10 -0.82
CA LYS A 21 10.13 -2.00 0.07
C LYS A 21 11.62 -1.68 0.12
N ARG A 22 12.21 -1.26 -0.99
CA ARG A 22 13.61 -0.82 -0.98
C ARG A 22 13.78 0.41 -0.10
N LEU A 23 12.84 1.35 -0.17
CA LEU A 23 12.87 2.53 0.69
C LEU A 23 12.75 2.15 2.16
N LEU A 24 11.91 1.15 2.46
CA LEU A 24 11.71 0.69 3.83
C LEU A 24 12.87 -0.15 4.34
N SER A 25 13.64 -0.80 3.44
CA SER A 25 14.72 -1.70 3.85
C SER A 25 15.85 -1.00 4.57
N ILE A 26 15.98 0.31 4.42
CA ILE A 26 16.98 1.10 5.13
C ILE A 26 16.47 1.63 6.46
N THR A 27 15.27 1.22 6.86
CA THR A 27 14.66 1.62 8.12
C THR A 27 14.42 0.39 9.00
N LYS A 28 13.91 0.63 10.21
CA LYS A 28 13.54 -0.45 11.12
C LYS A 28 12.29 -1.21 10.69
N TYR A 29 11.65 -0.80 9.60
CA TYR A 29 10.41 -1.40 9.11
C TYR A 29 10.63 -2.33 7.92
N SER A 30 11.79 -2.91 7.80
CA SER A 30 12.14 -3.79 6.67
C SER A 30 11.28 -5.06 6.60
N ASN A 31 10.57 -5.39 7.68
CA ASN A 31 9.69 -6.57 7.72
C ASN A 31 8.27 -6.32 7.22
N ILE A 32 7.95 -5.09 6.82
CA ILE A 32 6.65 -4.78 6.24
C ILE A 32 6.54 -5.41 4.85
N THR A 33 5.47 -6.17 4.61
CA THR A 33 5.27 -6.85 3.33
C THR A 33 4.40 -6.02 2.38
N ASN A 34 4.37 -6.43 1.12
CA ASN A 34 3.49 -5.81 0.12
C ASN A 34 2.03 -5.92 0.55
N GLU A 35 1.64 -7.06 1.10
CA GLU A 35 0.28 -7.29 1.57
C GLU A 35 -0.07 -6.37 2.72
N ASN A 36 0.88 -6.08 3.60
CA ASN A 36 0.66 -5.14 4.70
C ASN A 36 0.33 -3.74 4.18
N ILE A 37 1.08 -3.27 3.20
CA ILE A 37 0.87 -1.96 2.59
C ILE A 37 -0.50 -1.92 1.91
N TRP A 38 -0.80 -2.94 1.12
CA TRP A 38 -2.05 -3.05 0.39
C TRP A 38 -3.24 -3.05 1.34
N GLN A 39 -3.17 -3.87 2.39
CA GLN A 39 -4.24 -4.01 3.35
C GLN A 39 -4.48 -2.70 4.11
N TYR A 40 -3.41 -2.05 4.53
CA TYR A 40 -3.53 -0.78 5.24
C TYR A 40 -4.22 0.27 4.38
N LEU A 41 -3.76 0.46 3.14
CA LEU A 41 -4.33 1.47 2.26
C LEU A 41 -5.76 1.13 1.86
N SER A 42 -6.04 -0.15 1.60
CA SER A 42 -7.38 -0.58 1.22
C SER A 42 -8.39 -0.36 2.33
N THR A 43 -7.97 -0.51 3.59
CA THR A 43 -8.87 -0.38 4.74
C THR A 43 -9.02 1.06 5.20
N SER A 44 -7.93 1.84 5.15
CA SER A 44 -7.91 3.15 5.78
C SER A 44 -8.12 4.30 4.79
N LYS A 45 -7.57 4.22 3.59
CA LYS A 45 -7.62 5.34 2.66
C LYS A 45 -8.51 5.08 1.47
N TRP A 46 -8.29 3.97 0.77
CA TRP A 46 -8.99 3.68 -0.48
C TRP A 46 -10.43 3.24 -0.27
N ARG A 47 -10.75 2.78 0.93
CA ARG A 47 -12.09 2.34 1.28
C ARG A 47 -13.13 3.43 1.05
N TYR A 48 -12.75 4.68 1.32
CA TYR A 48 -13.66 5.81 1.23
C TYR A 48 -13.47 6.64 -0.03
N SER A 49 -12.57 6.23 -0.89
CA SER A 49 -12.26 6.98 -2.11
C SER A 49 -13.06 6.49 -3.28
N ILE A 50 -13.52 7.41 -4.11
CA ILE A 50 -14.16 7.10 -5.38
C ILE A 50 -13.30 7.70 -6.49
N ASN A 51 -13.37 7.10 -7.67
CA ASN A 51 -12.64 7.58 -8.84
C ASN A 51 -11.12 7.60 -8.66
N LEU A 52 -10.59 6.61 -7.92
CA LEU A 52 -9.15 6.46 -7.79
C LEU A 52 -8.53 6.10 -9.13
N THR A 53 -7.49 6.86 -9.51
CA THR A 53 -6.71 6.54 -10.70
C THR A 53 -5.50 5.70 -10.31
N ILE A 54 -4.87 5.07 -11.32
CA ILE A 54 -3.61 4.35 -11.07
C ILE A 54 -2.56 5.29 -10.52
N ALA A 55 -2.50 6.52 -11.02
CA ALA A 55 -1.54 7.52 -10.52
C ALA A 55 -1.76 7.82 -9.04
N ASP A 56 -3.03 7.93 -8.62
CA ASP A 56 -3.35 8.15 -7.21
C ASP A 56 -2.88 6.99 -6.35
N ILE A 57 -3.11 5.77 -6.80
CA ILE A 57 -2.74 4.56 -6.07
C ILE A 57 -1.22 4.46 -5.95
N VAL A 58 -0.49 4.69 -7.04
CA VAL A 58 0.97 4.66 -7.03
C VAL A 58 1.52 5.69 -6.06
N ASN A 59 0.99 6.91 -6.13
CA ASN A 59 1.42 7.99 -5.25
C ASN A 59 1.18 7.63 -3.78
N ASP A 60 0.03 7.04 -3.48
CA ASP A 60 -0.30 6.66 -2.11
C ASP A 60 0.65 5.59 -1.58
N ILE A 61 0.99 4.60 -2.41
CA ILE A 61 1.92 3.53 -2.00
C ILE A 61 3.30 4.11 -1.70
N ILE A 62 3.81 4.97 -2.57
CA ILE A 62 5.14 5.54 -2.40
C ILE A 62 5.22 6.44 -1.17
N ASN A 63 4.15 7.18 -0.89
CA ASN A 63 4.16 8.19 0.17
C ASN A 63 3.57 7.72 1.51
N VAL A 64 3.08 6.49 1.61
CA VAL A 64 2.50 6.00 2.86
C VAL A 64 3.57 5.96 3.95
N ASP A 65 3.17 6.37 5.15
CA ASP A 65 4.09 6.40 6.29
C ASP A 65 4.21 4.99 6.90
N ALA A 66 5.44 4.53 7.03
CA ALA A 66 5.71 3.21 7.60
C ALA A 66 5.26 3.10 9.05
N ASP A 67 5.33 4.19 9.83
CA ASP A 67 4.84 4.21 11.20
C ASP A 67 3.35 3.92 11.25
N ASP A 68 2.57 4.48 10.32
CA ASP A 68 1.14 4.24 10.26
C ASP A 68 0.82 2.79 9.95
N ILE A 69 1.58 2.18 9.03
CA ILE A 69 1.40 0.76 8.70
C ILE A 69 1.73 -0.09 9.92
N ASN A 70 2.83 0.22 10.59
CA ASN A 70 3.26 -0.54 11.75
C ASN A 70 2.23 -0.47 12.87
N ASN A 71 1.67 0.71 13.12
CA ASN A 71 0.62 0.89 14.12
C ASN A 71 -0.64 0.11 13.75
N PHE A 72 -1.01 0.12 12.49
CA PHE A 72 -2.15 -0.65 11.99
C PHE A 72 -1.95 -2.15 12.26
N LEU A 73 -0.76 -2.67 11.99
CA LEU A 73 -0.47 -4.07 12.22
C LEU A 73 -0.48 -4.42 13.71
N GLY A 74 -0.02 -3.51 14.55
CA GLY A 74 0.00 -3.71 15.98
C GLY A 74 -1.38 -3.73 16.64
N ASP A 75 -2.35 -3.09 16.01
CA ASP A 75 -3.72 -2.97 16.53
C ASP A 75 -4.65 -4.12 16.11
N ARG A 76 -4.14 -5.10 15.41
CA ARG A 76 -4.94 -6.21 14.89
C ARG A 76 -5.23 -7.29 15.90
#